data_7b3b577db5cb17fb6ea46f12fd7ba55f
#
_entry.id   7b3b577db5cb17fb6ea46f12fd7ba55f
#
_cell.length_a   1.000
_cell.length_b   1.000
_cell.length_c   1.000
_cell.angle_alpha   90.00
_cell.angle_beta   90.00
_cell.angle_gamma   90.00
#
_symmetry.space_group_name_H-M   'P 1'
#
loop_
_entity.id
_entity.type
_entity.pdbx_description
1 polymer ?
#
loop_
_entity_poly.entity_id
_entity_poly.type
_entity_poly.pdbx_seq_one_letter_code
_entity_poly.pdbx_strand_id
1 'polypeptide(L)'
;LLCGLGRRLWILKRRKEMKTTMSRNDFIRAFKNDDDYKDQFSSKALNLIFDYLQEIDENMDFDMIAICCNFTESTLDDINNDFDKNFKFLWYARKFLEEQTNVIGITNDSIVYENF
;
A
#
# COMPACT_ATOMS: atom_id res chain seq x y z
N LEU A 1 -7.23 -15.99 2.96
CA LEU A 1 -6.55 -15.81 1.73
C LEU A 1 -5.08 -15.69 1.90
N LEU A 2 -4.41 -15.58 0.79
CA LEU A 2 -2.96 -15.62 0.78
C LEU A 2 -2.31 -14.25 0.80
N CYS A 3 -3.08 -13.18 0.87
CA CYS A 3 -2.54 -11.85 0.74
C CYS A 3 -1.46 -11.53 1.75
N GLY A 4 -1.61 -11.97 2.97
CA GLY A 4 -0.64 -11.64 4.00
C GLY A 4 0.53 -12.59 4.11
N LEU A 5 0.44 -13.74 3.47
CA LEU A 5 1.44 -14.79 3.71
C LEU A 5 2.76 -14.55 3.01
N GLY A 6 2.72 -13.95 1.87
CA GLY A 6 3.93 -13.80 1.08
C GLY A 6 4.36 -12.38 0.93
N ARG A 7 4.00 -11.51 1.85
CA ARG A 7 4.25 -10.12 1.60
C ARG A 7 5.72 -9.77 1.46
N ARG A 8 6.61 -10.55 2.04
CA ARG A 8 8.04 -10.38 1.76
C ARG A 8 8.45 -11.16 0.53
N LEU A 9 7.78 -12.28 0.30
CA LEU A 9 8.13 -13.14 -0.83
C LEU A 9 7.69 -12.57 -2.15
N TRP A 10 6.56 -11.83 -2.19
CA TRP A 10 6.10 -11.31 -3.46
C TRP A 10 7.12 -10.34 -4.07
N ILE A 11 7.83 -9.61 -3.22
CA ILE A 11 8.89 -8.72 -3.68
C ILE A 11 9.99 -9.53 -4.33
N LEU A 12 10.40 -10.63 -3.71
CA LEU A 12 11.44 -11.48 -4.26
C LEU A 12 11.01 -12.14 -5.54
N LYS A 13 9.75 -12.54 -5.62
CA LYS A 13 9.24 -13.19 -6.81
C LYS A 13 9.17 -12.25 -8.01
N ARG A 14 9.05 -10.96 -7.74
CA ARG A 14 8.98 -9.98 -8.81
C ARG A 14 10.34 -9.61 -9.36
N ARG A 15 11.39 -10.14 -8.82
CA ARG A 15 12.74 -9.80 -9.25
C ARG A 15 13.09 -10.54 -10.51
N LYS A 16 12.67 -9.98 -11.60
CA LYS A 16 12.88 -10.59 -12.91
C LYS A 16 14.06 -9.94 -13.60
N GLU A 17 14.59 -10.64 -14.59
CA GLU A 17 15.70 -10.12 -15.35
C GLU A 17 15.27 -9.01 -16.27
N MET A 18 14.06 -9.04 -16.75
CA MET A 18 13.56 -8.07 -17.71
C MET A 18 12.41 -7.29 -17.17
N LYS A 19 12.51 -6.01 -17.25
CA LYS A 19 11.48 -5.13 -16.73
C LYS A 19 11.25 -3.97 -17.63
N THR A 20 10.01 -3.52 -17.64
CA THR A 20 9.67 -2.23 -18.18
C THR A 20 9.48 -1.30 -17.01
N THR A 21 10.27 -0.27 -16.93
CA THR A 21 10.14 0.70 -15.86
C THR A 21 8.84 1.46 -16.05
N MET A 22 8.02 1.46 -15.00
CA MET A 22 6.73 2.13 -15.05
C MET A 22 6.86 3.48 -14.39
N SER A 23 6.36 4.53 -15.06
CA SER A 23 6.38 5.86 -14.50
C SER A 23 5.28 6.00 -13.45
N ARG A 24 5.42 7.03 -12.61
CA ARG A 24 4.39 7.32 -11.60
C ARG A 24 3.02 7.51 -12.24
N ASN A 25 2.96 8.26 -13.32
CA ASN A 25 1.69 8.50 -13.99
C ASN A 25 1.07 7.24 -14.54
N ASP A 26 1.90 6.37 -15.11
CA ASP A 26 1.42 5.10 -15.63
C ASP A 26 0.89 4.21 -14.49
N PHE A 27 1.58 4.21 -13.37
CA PHE A 27 1.18 3.44 -12.20
C PHE A 27 -0.19 3.88 -11.70
N ILE A 28 -0.36 5.19 -11.52
CA ILE A 28 -1.63 5.72 -11.04
C ILE A 28 -2.74 5.47 -12.05
N ARG A 29 -2.44 5.68 -13.32
CA ARG A 29 -3.43 5.48 -14.38
C ARG A 29 -3.88 4.03 -14.45
N ALA A 30 -2.95 3.10 -14.27
CA ALA A 30 -3.31 1.68 -14.32
C ALA A 30 -4.36 1.35 -13.26
N PHE A 31 -4.19 1.88 -12.05
CA PHE A 31 -5.18 1.66 -11.01
C PHE A 31 -6.50 2.35 -11.33
N LYS A 32 -6.45 3.59 -11.78
CA LYS A 32 -7.68 4.34 -12.04
C LYS A 32 -8.50 3.79 -13.19
N ASN A 33 -7.85 3.09 -14.10
CA ASN A 33 -8.54 2.50 -15.26
C ASN A 33 -9.04 1.08 -15.00
N ASP A 34 -8.75 0.51 -13.86
CA ASP A 34 -9.18 -0.86 -13.53
C ASP A 34 -10.49 -0.81 -12.78
N ASP A 35 -11.52 -1.47 -13.31
CA ASP A 35 -12.86 -1.44 -12.73
C ASP A 35 -12.89 -2.05 -11.33
N ASP A 36 -12.03 -3.03 -11.07
CA ASP A 36 -12.05 -3.72 -9.79
C ASP A 36 -11.26 -2.98 -8.72
N TYR A 37 -10.22 -2.24 -9.10
CA TYR A 37 -9.28 -1.67 -8.13
C TYR A 37 -9.19 -0.16 -8.15
N LYS A 38 -9.98 0.51 -8.97
CA LYS A 38 -9.84 1.96 -9.12
C LYS A 38 -10.13 2.72 -7.83
N ASP A 39 -10.93 2.16 -6.94
CA ASP A 39 -11.29 2.79 -5.68
C ASP A 39 -10.55 2.20 -4.49
N GLN A 40 -9.58 1.32 -4.75
CA GLN A 40 -8.84 0.68 -3.67
C GLN A 40 -7.98 1.68 -2.92
N PHE A 41 -7.36 2.60 -3.63
CA PHE A 41 -6.46 3.59 -3.04
C PHE A 41 -6.74 4.96 -3.61
N SER A 42 -6.56 5.98 -2.79
CA SER A 42 -6.61 7.35 -3.27
C SER A 42 -5.36 7.65 -4.09
N SER A 43 -5.40 8.75 -4.85
CA SER A 43 -4.22 9.15 -5.64
C SER A 43 -3.02 9.42 -4.75
N LYS A 44 -3.25 10.01 -3.57
CA LYS A 44 -2.15 10.26 -2.64
C LYS A 44 -1.56 8.96 -2.12
N ALA A 45 -2.41 7.97 -1.82
CA ALA A 45 -1.94 6.67 -1.38
C ALA A 45 -1.12 5.99 -2.46
N LEU A 46 -1.57 6.08 -3.71
CA LEU A 46 -0.84 5.48 -4.82
C LEU A 46 0.52 6.12 -5.01
N ASN A 47 0.61 7.44 -4.82
CA ASN A 47 1.90 8.11 -4.86
C ASN A 47 2.84 7.60 -3.78
N LEU A 48 2.32 7.44 -2.57
CA LEU A 48 3.12 6.94 -1.47
C LEU A 48 3.60 5.52 -1.72
N ILE A 49 2.71 4.66 -2.22
CA ILE A 49 3.06 3.28 -2.51
C ILE A 49 4.10 3.22 -3.62
N PHE A 50 3.93 4.03 -4.66
CA PHE A 50 4.89 4.06 -5.75
C PHE A 50 6.28 4.44 -5.26
N ASP A 51 6.37 5.48 -4.45
CA ASP A 51 7.66 5.92 -3.91
C ASP A 51 8.30 4.83 -3.06
N TYR A 52 7.50 4.17 -2.24
CA TYR A 52 7.99 3.09 -1.39
C TYR A 52 8.54 1.93 -2.21
N LEU A 53 7.81 1.54 -3.25
CA LEU A 53 8.23 0.42 -4.09
C LEU A 53 9.48 0.76 -4.88
N GLN A 54 9.63 2.01 -5.30
CA GLN A 54 10.83 2.43 -6.01
C GLN A 54 12.07 2.38 -5.11
N GLU A 55 11.89 2.65 -3.82
CA GLU A 55 12.99 2.54 -2.87
C GLU A 55 13.44 1.11 -2.67
N ILE A 56 12.49 0.18 -2.73
CA ILE A 56 12.82 -1.23 -2.55
C ILE A 56 13.51 -1.78 -3.79
N ASP A 57 12.96 -1.52 -4.96
CA ASP A 57 13.49 -2.07 -6.21
C ASP A 57 12.94 -1.25 -7.37
N GLU A 58 13.75 -0.36 -7.89
CA GLU A 58 13.30 0.54 -8.95
C GLU A 58 12.93 -0.21 -10.23
N ASN A 59 13.34 -1.46 -10.36
CA ASN A 59 13.04 -2.27 -11.53
C ASN A 59 11.98 -3.33 -11.24
N MET A 60 11.25 -3.17 -10.15
CA MET A 60 10.22 -4.14 -9.78
C MET A 60 9.08 -4.15 -10.80
N ASP A 61 8.62 -5.35 -11.15
CA ASP A 61 7.46 -5.50 -12.01
C ASP A 61 6.21 -4.97 -11.34
N PHE A 62 5.35 -4.34 -12.12
CA PHE A 62 4.06 -3.90 -11.62
C PHE A 62 3.15 -5.12 -11.45
N ASP A 63 2.55 -5.24 -10.28
CA ASP A 63 1.59 -6.31 -9.99
C ASP A 63 0.48 -5.74 -9.13
N MET A 64 -0.61 -5.35 -9.79
CA MET A 64 -1.70 -4.66 -9.12
C MET A 64 -2.32 -5.52 -8.02
N ILE A 65 -2.49 -6.81 -8.28
CA ILE A 65 -3.12 -7.70 -7.30
C ILE A 65 -2.25 -7.82 -6.06
N ALA A 66 -0.95 -8.00 -6.26
CA ALA A 66 -0.02 -8.10 -5.13
C ALA A 66 -0.02 -6.82 -4.31
N ILE A 67 -0.07 -5.67 -4.97
CA ILE A 67 -0.09 -4.40 -4.27
C ILE A 67 -1.35 -4.27 -3.44
N CYS A 68 -2.50 -4.60 -4.02
CA CYS A 68 -3.76 -4.53 -3.28
C CYS A 68 -3.79 -5.49 -2.11
N CYS A 69 -3.10 -6.61 -2.21
CA CYS A 69 -3.04 -7.59 -1.13
C CYS A 69 -2.06 -7.17 -0.03
N ASN A 70 -1.09 -6.34 -0.34
CA ASN A 70 -0.03 -6.07 0.62
C ASN A 70 -0.10 -4.69 1.27
N PHE A 71 -0.95 -3.82 0.78
CA PHE A 71 -1.06 -2.46 1.32
C PHE A 71 -2.52 -2.14 1.62
N THR A 72 -2.71 -1.30 2.63
CA THR A 72 -4.05 -0.84 3.01
C THR A 72 -4.00 0.65 3.25
N GLU A 73 -5.04 1.33 2.82
CA GLU A 73 -5.27 2.73 3.17
C GLU A 73 -6.53 2.77 4.03
N SER A 74 -6.41 3.21 5.29
CA SER A 74 -7.52 3.22 6.23
C SER A 74 -7.65 4.57 6.90
N THR A 75 -8.90 5.00 7.08
CA THR A 75 -9.18 6.18 7.88
C THR A 75 -9.06 5.84 9.35
N LEU A 76 -9.13 6.89 10.20
CA LEU A 76 -9.09 6.66 11.63
C LEU A 76 -10.22 5.76 12.10
N ASP A 77 -11.42 5.98 11.56
CA ASP A 77 -12.58 5.15 11.92
C ASP A 77 -12.36 3.70 11.53
N ASP A 78 -11.81 3.47 10.35
CA ASP A 78 -11.53 2.12 9.89
C ASP A 78 -10.53 1.43 10.81
N ILE A 79 -9.48 2.14 11.22
CA ILE A 79 -8.46 1.58 12.09
C ILE A 79 -9.05 1.24 13.45
N ASN A 80 -9.85 2.14 13.99
CA ASN A 80 -10.49 1.88 15.27
C ASN A 80 -11.40 0.66 15.21
N ASN A 81 -12.13 0.51 14.12
CA ASN A 81 -13.01 -0.64 13.96
C ASN A 81 -12.22 -1.93 13.75
N ASP A 82 -11.20 -1.88 12.91
CA ASP A 82 -10.47 -3.09 12.56
C ASP A 82 -9.65 -3.63 13.72
N PHE A 83 -9.14 -2.75 14.57
CA PHE A 83 -8.25 -3.15 15.65
C PHE A 83 -8.86 -2.96 17.03
N ASP A 84 -10.16 -2.64 17.07
CA ASP A 84 -10.90 -2.48 18.33
C ASP A 84 -10.23 -1.43 19.22
N LYS A 85 -10.01 -0.25 18.66
CA LYS A 85 -9.36 0.86 19.33
C LYS A 85 -10.27 2.07 19.37
N ASN A 86 -9.86 3.05 20.15
CA ASN A 86 -10.59 4.31 20.29
C ASN A 86 -9.67 5.50 20.14
N PHE A 87 -8.78 5.46 19.17
CA PHE A 87 -7.88 6.58 18.93
C PHE A 87 -8.68 7.81 18.53
N LYS A 88 -8.31 8.94 19.07
CA LYS A 88 -9.00 10.20 18.79
C LYS A 88 -8.33 10.99 17.67
N PHE A 89 -7.09 10.70 17.38
CA PHE A 89 -6.33 11.40 16.35
C PHE A 89 -5.57 10.39 15.51
N LEU A 90 -5.42 10.74 14.25
CA LEU A 90 -4.70 9.90 13.31
C LEU A 90 -3.26 9.64 13.78
N TRP A 91 -2.68 10.60 14.45
CA TRP A 91 -1.33 10.49 14.97
C TRP A 91 -1.17 9.30 15.92
N TYR A 92 -2.14 9.07 16.78
CA TYR A 92 -2.09 7.93 17.69
C TYR A 92 -2.23 6.62 16.97
N ALA A 93 -3.11 6.59 15.98
CA ALA A 93 -3.28 5.39 15.17
C ALA A 93 -2.00 5.05 14.40
N ARG A 94 -1.33 6.08 13.91
CA ARG A 94 -0.07 5.88 13.20
C ARG A 94 0.99 5.26 14.11
N LYS A 95 1.10 5.74 15.34
CA LYS A 95 2.06 5.19 16.27
C LYS A 95 1.79 3.72 16.56
N PHE A 96 0.52 3.38 16.72
CA PHE A 96 0.15 1.99 16.91
C PHE A 96 0.57 1.14 15.72
N LEU A 97 0.29 1.62 14.53
CA LEU A 97 0.62 0.85 13.33
C LEU A 97 2.12 0.73 13.12
N GLU A 98 2.88 1.76 13.46
CA GLU A 98 4.34 1.71 13.32
C GLU A 98 4.96 0.61 14.17
N GLU A 99 4.31 0.24 15.26
CA GLU A 99 4.77 -0.84 16.11
C GLU A 99 4.44 -2.21 15.52
N GLN A 100 3.48 -2.28 14.60
CA GLN A 100 3.01 -3.54 14.04
C GLN A 100 3.57 -3.82 12.68
N THR A 101 3.80 -2.80 11.87
CA THR A 101 4.16 -2.98 10.48
C THR A 101 4.85 -1.73 9.97
N ASN A 102 5.13 -1.71 8.66
CA ASN A 102 5.69 -0.53 8.02
C ASN A 102 4.56 0.41 7.62
N VAL A 103 4.62 1.63 8.13
CA VAL A 103 3.70 2.68 7.73
C VAL A 103 4.33 3.43 6.56
N ILE A 104 3.64 3.44 5.44
CA ILE A 104 4.15 4.07 4.22
C ILE A 104 4.01 5.58 4.30
N GLY A 105 2.88 6.04 4.82
CA GLY A 105 2.66 7.47 4.96
C GLY A 105 1.23 7.78 5.32
N ILE A 106 0.94 9.07 5.38
CA ILE A 106 -0.39 9.57 5.70
C ILE A 106 -0.90 10.40 4.54
N THR A 107 -2.15 10.16 4.15
CA THR A 107 -2.85 11.01 3.20
C THR A 107 -3.56 12.12 3.99
N ASN A 108 -4.60 12.72 3.43
CA ASN A 108 -5.30 13.78 4.15
C ASN A 108 -5.94 13.28 5.43
N ASP A 109 -6.56 12.10 5.37
CA ASP A 109 -7.33 11.58 6.49
C ASP A 109 -7.16 10.07 6.67
N SER A 110 -6.17 9.49 6.03
CA SER A 110 -5.96 8.05 6.03
C SER A 110 -4.49 7.73 6.26
N ILE A 111 -4.23 6.50 6.65
CA ILE A 111 -2.87 5.98 6.79
C ILE A 111 -2.70 4.83 5.81
N VAL A 112 -1.55 4.82 5.13
CA VAL A 112 -1.19 3.74 4.21
C VAL A 112 -0.13 2.90 4.89
N TYR A 113 -0.36 1.61 4.98
CA TYR A 113 0.57 0.71 5.67
C TYR A 113 0.57 -0.66 5.02
N GLU A 114 1.64 -1.42 5.28
CA GLU A 114 1.71 -2.82 4.84
C GLU A 114 0.82 -3.68 5.71
N ASN A 115 0.11 -4.59 5.10
CA ASN A 115 -0.75 -5.53 5.83
C ASN A 115 0.09 -6.45 6.70
N PHE A 116 -0.47 -6.83 7.83
CA PHE A 116 0.25 -7.68 8.78
C PHE A 116 -0.66 -8.68 9.45
#